data_e10aebd0c62864d85fc0fe678b8cebe6
#
_entry.id   e10aebd0c62864d85fc0fe678b8cebe6
#
_cell.length_a   1.000
_cell.length_b   1.000
_cell.length_c   1.000
_cell.angle_alpha   90.00
_cell.angle_beta   90.00
_cell.angle_gamma   90.00
#
_symmetry.space_group_name_H-M   'P 1'
#
loop_
_entity.id
_entity.type
_entity.pdbx_description
1 polymer ?
#
loop_
_entity_poly.entity_id
_entity_poly.type
_entity_poly.pdbx_seq_one_letter_code
_entity_poly.pdbx_strand_id
1 'polypeptide(L)'
;MSSPAAAPTRQRKLRVMVVDDSVVIRGMISRWIGAEPDMEVTASLRTGLDAVNQLERVNPDVAVLDIEMPELDGISALPRLLAKKRDLVIIMASTLTRRNAEISFKALSLGASDYIPKPESTREAGAAGRRYSSTV
;
A
#
# COMPACT_ATOMS: atom_id res chain seq x y z
N MET A 1 -31.36 -14.93 -13.07
CA MET A 1 -30.49 -14.86 -13.06
C MET A 1 -29.60 -14.10 -12.39
N SER A 2 -29.57 -13.67 -11.50
CA SER A 2 -28.73 -12.81 -10.80
C SER A 2 -27.51 -13.45 -10.21
N SER A 3 -27.55 -14.69 -9.96
CA SER A 3 -26.37 -15.35 -9.41
C SER A 3 -25.10 -15.14 -10.16
N PRO A 4 -25.10 -14.99 -11.45
CA PRO A 4 -23.89 -14.80 -12.20
C PRO A 4 -23.09 -13.60 -11.75
N ALA A 5 -23.74 -12.60 -11.21
CA ALA A 5 -23.04 -11.41 -10.77
C ALA A 5 -22.10 -11.68 -9.61
N ALA A 6 -22.45 -12.58 -8.72
CA ALA A 6 -21.63 -12.87 -7.56
C ALA A 6 -20.35 -13.63 -7.91
N ALA A 7 -20.44 -14.57 -8.85
CA ALA A 7 -19.29 -15.39 -9.21
C ALA A 7 -18.12 -14.58 -9.76
N PRO A 8 -18.31 -13.66 -10.72
CA PRO A 8 -17.21 -12.83 -11.20
C PRO A 8 -16.59 -11.99 -10.10
N THR A 9 -17.40 -11.48 -9.18
CA THR A 9 -16.90 -10.65 -8.09
C THR A 9 -15.96 -11.43 -7.19
N ARG A 10 -16.29 -12.69 -6.89
CA ARG A 10 -15.46 -13.51 -6.03
C ARG A 10 -14.12 -13.88 -6.65
N GLN A 11 -14.05 -13.91 -7.97
CA GLN A 11 -12.83 -14.26 -8.67
C GLN A 11 -11.90 -13.10 -8.86
N ARG A 12 -12.37 -11.89 -8.65
CA ARG A 12 -11.55 -10.71 -8.83
C ARG A 12 -10.61 -10.53 -7.63
N LYS A 13 -9.31 -10.45 -7.92
CA LYS A 13 -8.31 -10.19 -6.91
C LYS A 13 -8.25 -8.72 -6.57
N LEU A 14 -7.94 -8.44 -5.33
CA LEU A 14 -7.68 -7.09 -4.86
C LEU A 14 -6.35 -6.62 -5.46
N ARG A 15 -6.36 -5.48 -6.13
CA ARG A 15 -5.20 -4.95 -6.83
C ARG A 15 -4.43 -4.03 -5.90
N VAL A 16 -3.17 -4.35 -5.67
CA VAL A 16 -2.33 -3.61 -4.70
C VAL A 16 -1.14 -2.97 -5.41
N MET A 17 -0.94 -1.68 -5.17
CA MET A 17 0.24 -0.94 -5.62
C MET A 17 1.14 -0.75 -4.41
N VAL A 18 2.41 -1.14 -4.54
CA VAL A 18 3.41 -1.00 -3.47
C VAL A 18 4.37 0.12 -3.84
N VAL A 19 4.51 1.11 -2.96
CA VAL A 19 5.36 2.27 -3.20
C VAL A 19 6.34 2.44 -2.05
N ASP A 20 7.63 2.21 -2.31
CA ASP A 20 8.70 2.29 -1.32
C ASP A 20 10.02 2.43 -2.06
N ASP A 21 10.90 3.34 -1.60
CA ASP A 21 12.17 3.56 -2.27
C ASP A 21 13.20 2.45 -2.00
N SER A 22 12.99 1.63 -0.99
CA SER A 22 13.84 0.50 -0.69
C SER A 22 13.43 -0.71 -1.53
N VAL A 23 14.32 -1.17 -2.40
CA VAL A 23 14.04 -2.33 -3.24
C VAL A 23 13.82 -3.59 -2.38
N VAL A 24 14.51 -3.70 -1.25
CA VAL A 24 14.37 -4.85 -0.35
C VAL A 24 13.00 -4.85 0.31
N ILE A 25 12.60 -3.74 0.90
CA ILE A 25 11.30 -3.62 1.59
C ILE A 25 10.16 -3.79 0.58
N ARG A 26 10.28 -3.14 -0.58
CA ARG A 26 9.27 -3.25 -1.62
C ARG A 26 9.10 -4.70 -2.08
N GLY A 27 10.21 -5.42 -2.22
CA GLY A 27 10.19 -6.82 -2.59
C GLY A 27 9.56 -7.70 -1.52
N MET A 28 9.84 -7.43 -0.24
CA MET A 28 9.25 -8.18 0.87
C MET A 28 7.74 -7.99 0.95
N ILE A 29 7.29 -6.74 0.89
CA ILE A 29 5.87 -6.43 0.94
C ILE A 29 5.16 -7.07 -0.26
N SER A 30 5.75 -6.98 -1.45
CA SER A 30 5.17 -7.56 -2.64
C SER A 30 5.04 -9.07 -2.54
N ARG A 31 6.01 -9.72 -1.90
CA ARG A 31 5.96 -11.17 -1.69
C ARG A 31 4.86 -11.56 -0.73
N TRP A 32 4.70 -10.81 0.36
CA TRP A 32 3.66 -11.09 1.34
C TRP A 32 2.27 -10.95 0.71
N ILE A 33 2.07 -9.87 -0.03
CA ILE A 33 0.79 -9.63 -0.71
C ILE A 33 0.54 -10.70 -1.76
N GLY A 34 1.55 -11.03 -2.56
CA GLY A 34 1.42 -12.01 -3.62
C GLY A 34 1.17 -13.43 -3.14
N ALA A 35 1.47 -13.72 -1.87
CA ALA A 35 1.19 -15.03 -1.29
C ALA A 35 -0.29 -15.22 -0.96
N GLU A 36 -1.08 -14.13 -0.91
CA GLU A 36 -2.51 -14.22 -0.63
C GLU A 36 -3.27 -14.51 -1.92
N PRO A 37 -4.16 -15.53 -1.90
CA PRO A 37 -4.85 -15.93 -3.13
C PRO A 37 -5.85 -14.88 -3.65
N ASP A 38 -6.29 -13.97 -2.80
CA ASP A 38 -7.28 -12.95 -3.16
C ASP A 38 -6.66 -11.57 -3.42
N MET A 39 -5.34 -11.49 -3.48
CA MET A 39 -4.63 -10.24 -3.73
C MET A 39 -3.59 -10.42 -4.82
N GLU A 40 -3.26 -9.31 -5.50
CA GLU A 40 -2.15 -9.30 -6.45
C GLU A 40 -1.46 -7.95 -6.45
N VAL A 41 -0.15 -7.94 -6.64
CA VAL A 41 0.62 -6.70 -6.77
C VAL A 41 0.57 -6.28 -8.23
N THR A 42 -0.05 -5.14 -8.50
CA THR A 42 -0.21 -4.65 -9.86
C THR A 42 0.85 -3.62 -10.24
N ALA A 43 1.55 -3.07 -9.26
CA ALA A 43 2.68 -2.17 -9.51
C ALA A 43 3.58 -2.13 -8.28
N SER A 44 4.88 -1.98 -8.53
CA SER A 44 5.89 -1.84 -7.49
C SER A 44 6.73 -0.62 -7.90
N LEU A 45 6.60 0.48 -7.17
CA LEU A 45 7.13 1.78 -7.56
C LEU A 45 8.05 2.35 -6.49
N ARG A 46 8.98 3.20 -6.92
CA ARG A 46 10.04 3.71 -6.04
C ARG A 46 9.73 5.03 -5.37
N THR A 47 8.89 5.85 -5.95
CA THR A 47 8.68 7.22 -5.46
C THR A 47 7.20 7.58 -5.43
N GLY A 48 6.88 8.57 -4.59
CA GLY A 48 5.54 9.10 -4.55
C GLY A 48 5.13 9.75 -5.87
N LEU A 49 6.09 10.34 -6.58
CA LEU A 49 5.82 10.95 -7.87
C LEU A 49 5.42 9.90 -8.90
N ASP A 50 6.13 8.76 -8.94
CA ASP A 50 5.77 7.65 -9.82
C ASP A 50 4.37 7.15 -9.50
N ALA A 51 4.03 7.04 -8.22
CA ALA A 51 2.71 6.59 -7.81
C ALA A 51 1.61 7.52 -8.34
N VAL A 52 1.80 8.82 -8.20
CA VAL A 52 0.83 9.80 -8.69
C VAL A 52 0.71 9.74 -10.21
N ASN A 53 1.85 9.67 -10.89
CA ASN A 53 1.87 9.70 -12.36
C ASN A 53 1.29 8.42 -12.98
N GLN A 54 1.43 7.29 -12.32
CA GLN A 54 1.00 6.00 -12.86
C GLN A 54 -0.33 5.50 -12.31
N LEU A 55 -0.93 6.23 -11.39
CA LEU A 55 -2.12 5.78 -10.68
C LEU A 55 -3.26 5.40 -11.62
N GLU A 56 -3.54 6.23 -12.60
CA GLU A 56 -4.65 5.97 -13.52
C GLU A 56 -4.42 4.74 -14.36
N ARG A 57 -3.19 4.55 -14.84
CA ARG A 57 -2.84 3.37 -15.63
C ARG A 57 -2.90 2.09 -14.79
N VAL A 58 -2.39 2.14 -13.57
CA VAL A 58 -2.35 0.98 -12.67
C VAL A 58 -3.73 0.67 -12.11
N ASN A 59 -4.48 1.71 -11.78
CA ASN A 59 -5.82 1.61 -11.20
C ASN A 59 -5.91 0.60 -10.05
N PRO A 60 -5.14 0.81 -8.97
CA PRO A 60 -5.15 -0.11 -7.83
C PRO A 60 -6.38 0.10 -6.94
N ASP A 61 -6.72 -0.93 -6.18
CA ASP A 61 -7.74 -0.83 -5.13
C ASP A 61 -7.10 -0.34 -3.83
N VAL A 62 -5.84 -0.73 -3.60
CA VAL A 62 -5.08 -0.41 -2.40
C VAL A 62 -3.69 0.05 -2.78
N ALA A 63 -3.17 1.06 -2.08
CA ALA A 63 -1.78 1.47 -2.17
C ALA A 63 -1.13 1.30 -0.80
N VAL A 64 -0.01 0.57 -0.76
CA VAL A 64 0.86 0.52 0.42
C VAL A 64 1.95 1.55 0.16
N LEU A 65 1.97 2.60 0.96
CA LEU A 65 2.73 3.80 0.68
C LEU A 65 3.73 4.10 1.79
N ASP A 66 5.02 4.12 1.45
CA ASP A 66 6.08 4.51 2.36
C ASP A 66 5.96 6.00 2.71
N ILE A 67 6.31 6.36 3.92
CA ILE A 67 6.29 7.75 4.34
C ILE A 67 7.45 8.54 3.74
N GLU A 68 8.68 8.02 3.86
CA GLU A 68 9.87 8.74 3.40
C GLU A 68 10.37 8.22 2.06
N MET A 69 10.28 9.04 1.03
CA MET A 69 10.72 8.72 -0.32
C MET A 69 11.26 9.96 -1.02
N PRO A 70 12.22 9.80 -1.94
CA PRO A 70 12.67 10.94 -2.75
C PRO A 70 11.58 11.36 -3.74
N GLU A 71 11.72 12.56 -4.26
CA GLU A 71 10.86 13.14 -5.30
C GLU A 71 9.41 13.42 -4.91
N LEU A 72 8.86 12.80 -3.94
CA LEU A 72 7.57 13.14 -3.34
C LEU A 72 7.33 12.13 -2.23
N ASP A 73 7.34 12.58 -0.99
CA ASP A 73 7.15 11.69 0.15
C ASP A 73 5.69 11.22 0.25
N GLY A 74 5.46 10.25 1.13
CA GLY A 74 4.15 9.64 1.26
C GLY A 74 3.07 10.59 1.73
N ILE A 75 3.39 11.48 2.65
CA ILE A 75 2.42 12.44 3.17
C ILE A 75 1.99 13.43 2.09
N SER A 76 2.94 13.87 1.26
CA SER A 76 2.64 14.79 0.16
C SER A 76 1.91 14.09 -0.98
N ALA A 77 2.23 12.82 -1.23
CA ALA A 77 1.59 12.03 -2.28
C ALA A 77 0.13 11.69 -1.94
N LEU A 78 -0.15 11.46 -0.66
CA LEU A 78 -1.45 10.99 -0.19
C LEU A 78 -2.63 11.82 -0.72
N PRO A 79 -2.68 13.13 -0.50
CA PRO A 79 -3.81 13.91 -1.00
C PRO A 79 -3.88 13.96 -2.53
N ARG A 80 -2.73 13.88 -3.19
CA ARG A 80 -2.70 13.87 -4.66
C ARG A 80 -3.27 12.58 -5.23
N LEU A 81 -2.99 11.45 -4.58
CA LEU A 81 -3.55 10.16 -4.96
C LEU A 81 -5.06 10.14 -4.73
N LEU A 82 -5.52 10.60 -3.57
CA LEU A 82 -6.94 10.63 -3.25
C LEU A 82 -7.73 11.61 -4.13
N ALA A 83 -7.08 12.68 -4.59
CA ALA A 83 -7.72 13.61 -5.52
C ALA A 83 -8.00 12.93 -6.86
N LYS A 84 -7.15 12.00 -7.29
CA LYS A 84 -7.33 11.26 -8.53
C LYS A 84 -8.25 10.05 -8.38
N LYS A 85 -8.24 9.42 -7.20
CA LYS A 85 -9.04 8.21 -6.96
C LYS A 85 -9.53 8.25 -5.51
N ARG A 86 -10.74 8.75 -5.32
CA ARG A 86 -11.29 8.98 -3.97
C ARG A 86 -11.51 7.72 -3.15
N ASP A 87 -11.80 6.62 -3.81
CA ASP A 87 -12.07 5.34 -3.13
C ASP A 87 -10.82 4.49 -2.94
N LEU A 88 -9.65 5.02 -3.28
CA LEU A 88 -8.39 4.33 -3.08
C LEU A 88 -8.14 4.13 -1.58
N VAL A 89 -7.87 2.90 -1.18
CA VAL A 89 -7.49 2.58 0.19
C VAL A 89 -5.97 2.76 0.30
N ILE A 90 -5.53 3.62 1.20
CA ILE A 90 -4.11 3.87 1.38
C ILE A 90 -3.68 3.39 2.76
N ILE A 91 -2.68 2.51 2.78
CA ILE A 91 -2.06 1.99 3.99
C ILE A 91 -0.65 2.57 4.04
N MET A 92 -0.35 3.32 5.09
CA MET A 92 0.99 3.88 5.26
C MET A 92 1.92 2.84 5.87
N ALA A 93 3.15 2.80 5.40
CA ALA A 93 4.17 1.91 5.94
C ALA A 93 5.37 2.74 6.41
N SER A 94 5.84 2.50 7.63
CA SER A 94 6.92 3.30 8.20
C SER A 94 7.76 2.52 9.19
N THR A 95 9.00 2.97 9.38
CA THR A 95 9.82 2.45 10.47
C THR A 95 9.24 2.93 11.81
N LEU A 96 9.44 2.14 12.86
CA LEU A 96 8.91 2.47 14.19
C LEU A 96 9.78 3.51 14.87
N THR A 97 9.42 4.78 14.74
CA THR A 97 10.04 5.89 15.44
C THR A 97 8.94 6.79 15.98
N ARG A 98 9.27 7.60 17.00
CA ARG A 98 8.29 8.57 17.53
C ARG A 98 7.85 9.55 16.44
N ARG A 99 8.80 10.04 15.66
CA ARG A 99 8.50 10.98 14.57
C ARG A 99 7.54 10.35 13.56
N ASN A 100 7.79 9.10 13.17
CA ASN A 100 6.93 8.43 12.20
C ASN A 100 5.56 8.10 12.74
N ALA A 101 5.44 7.88 14.05
CA ALA A 101 4.13 7.70 14.67
C ALA A 101 3.28 8.97 14.53
N GLU A 102 3.87 10.13 14.78
CA GLU A 102 3.18 11.41 14.62
C GLU A 102 2.77 11.64 13.17
N ILE A 103 3.66 11.34 12.24
CA ILE A 103 3.38 11.46 10.80
C ILE A 103 2.27 10.51 10.39
N SER A 104 2.25 9.30 10.96
CA SER A 104 1.20 8.32 10.65
C SER A 104 -0.17 8.81 11.12
N PHE A 105 -0.26 9.44 12.28
CA PHE A 105 -1.52 10.04 12.72
C PHE A 105 -1.95 11.16 11.79
N LYS A 106 -1.01 11.97 11.31
CA LYS A 106 -1.31 13.01 10.34
C LYS A 106 -1.84 12.40 9.04
N ALA A 107 -1.25 11.29 8.60
CA ALA A 107 -1.71 10.59 7.41
C ALA A 107 -3.16 10.13 7.55
N LEU A 108 -3.53 9.60 8.71
CA LEU A 108 -4.91 9.19 8.96
C LEU A 108 -5.87 10.38 8.83
N SER A 109 -5.48 11.55 9.35
CA SER A 109 -6.31 12.75 9.24
C SER A 109 -6.42 13.26 7.81
N LEU A 110 -5.46 12.92 6.93
CA LEU A 110 -5.46 13.30 5.53
C LEU A 110 -6.16 12.27 4.63
N GLY A 111 -6.62 11.16 5.20
CA GLY A 111 -7.40 10.18 4.45
C GLY A 111 -6.79 8.79 4.30
N ALA A 112 -5.63 8.53 4.90
CA ALA A 112 -5.10 7.17 4.93
C ALA A 112 -6.03 6.29 5.75
N SER A 113 -6.19 5.04 5.34
CA SER A 113 -7.08 4.11 6.03
C SER A 113 -6.44 3.49 7.26
N ASP A 114 -5.13 3.29 7.24
CA ASP A 114 -4.41 2.68 8.34
C ASP A 114 -2.91 2.89 8.14
N TYR A 115 -2.12 2.45 9.10
CA TYR A 115 -0.67 2.44 8.99
C TYR A 115 -0.12 1.18 9.65
N ILE A 116 1.02 0.70 9.16
CA ILE A 116 1.67 -0.50 9.69
C ILE A 116 3.19 -0.29 9.70
N PRO A 117 3.90 -0.96 10.62
CA PRO A 117 5.35 -0.84 10.66
C PRO A 117 6.01 -1.66 9.56
N LYS A 118 7.15 -1.17 9.06
CA LYS A 118 7.99 -1.93 8.15
C LYS A 118 8.76 -3.01 8.93
N PRO A 119 9.10 -4.13 8.28
CA PRO A 119 9.96 -5.12 8.91
C PRO A 119 11.37 -4.57 9.05
N GLU A 120 12.04 -4.90 10.16
CA GLU A 120 13.42 -4.50 10.40
C GLU A 120 14.40 -5.60 10.03
N SER A 121 13.95 -6.84 9.99
CA SER A 121 14.81 -7.98 9.68
C SER A 121 14.00 -9.06 8.99
N THR A 122 14.70 -10.02 8.37
CA THR A 122 14.06 -11.17 7.73
C THR A 122 13.25 -11.99 8.73
N ARG A 123 13.71 -12.04 9.97
CA ARG A 123 13.03 -12.80 11.02
C ARG A 123 11.71 -12.14 11.38
N GLU A 124 11.71 -10.82 11.52
CA GLU A 124 10.50 -10.06 11.79
C GLU A 124 9.57 -10.07 10.59
N ALA A 125 10.13 -10.21 9.40
CA ALA A 125 9.36 -10.23 8.18
C ALA A 125 8.28 -11.29 8.17
N GLY A 126 8.56 -12.47 8.71
CA GLY A 126 7.58 -13.56 8.77
C GLY A 126 6.35 -13.20 9.58
N ALA A 127 6.53 -12.57 10.74
CA ALA A 127 5.43 -12.13 11.58
C ALA A 127 4.73 -10.91 11.00
N ALA A 128 5.51 -9.97 10.45
CA ALA A 128 4.96 -8.77 9.84
C ALA A 128 4.16 -9.08 8.58
N GLY A 129 4.55 -10.13 7.85
CA GLY A 129 3.82 -10.55 6.66
C GLY A 129 2.36 -10.85 6.94
N ARG A 130 2.08 -11.55 8.02
CA ARG A 130 0.70 -11.86 8.41
C ARG A 130 -0.09 -10.60 8.74
N ARG A 131 0.57 -9.62 9.38
CA ARG A 131 -0.04 -8.34 9.70
C ARG A 131 -0.40 -7.55 8.46
N TYR A 132 0.51 -7.51 7.48
CA TYR A 132 0.27 -6.82 6.21
C TYR A 132 -0.91 -7.44 5.48
N SER A 133 -0.94 -8.75 5.39
CA SER A 133 -2.03 -9.46 4.71
C SER A 133 -3.37 -9.21 5.38
N SER A 134 -3.41 -9.16 6.70
CA SER A 134 -4.64 -8.90 7.44
C SER A 134 -5.11 -7.46 7.28
N THR A 135 -4.18 -6.50 7.22
CA THR A 135 -4.51 -5.08 7.11
C THR A 135 -4.96 -4.71 5.71
N VAL A 136 -4.28 -5.24 4.72
CA VAL A 136 -4.61 -4.98 3.32
C VAL A 136 -5.82 -5.78 2.89
#